data_e1f9fe9628a0742ffd47d21c191ff250
#
_entry.id   e1f9fe9628a0742ffd47d21c191ff250
#
_cell.length_a   1.000
_cell.length_b   1.000
_cell.length_c   1.000
_cell.angle_alpha   90.00
_cell.angle_beta   90.00
_cell.angle_gamma   90.00
#
_symmetry.space_group_name_H-M   'P 1'
#
loop_
_entity.id
_entity.type
_entity.pdbx_description
1 polymer ?
#
loop_
_entity_poly.entity_id
_entity_poly.type
_entity_poly.pdbx_seq_one_letter_code
_entity_poly.pdbx_strand_id
1 'polypeptide(L)'
;LDAGGRAMLEEDLRSPCTEEIAVFRAFARTVDEGKDGFVVLDTAPTGHTILLLDAAEAYHREVMRTQGDMPEAVRELLPRLRDKKYTRVMLVTLPEATPVHEAERLQGDLNRAGITPHAWIINQSLLASGTHDPLLSQRGAYEAPFIRRVADELSQRSALIPWLAETPAGEAGLSKVIS
;
A
#
# COMPACT_ATOMS: atom_id res chain seq x y z
N LEU A 1 3.26 2.66 40.99
CA LEU A 1 4.15 1.62 40.44
C LEU A 1 5.48 1.73 41.21
N ASP A 2 5.93 0.60 41.76
CA ASP A 2 7.25 0.47 42.35
C ASP A 2 8.35 0.47 41.26
N ALA A 3 9.64 0.47 41.64
CA ALA A 3 10.75 0.50 40.68
C ALA A 3 10.77 -0.70 39.76
N GLY A 4 10.36 -1.89 40.24
CA GLY A 4 10.24 -3.10 39.44
C GLY A 4 9.12 -3.01 38.42
N GLY A 5 7.95 -2.50 38.80
CA GLY A 5 6.82 -2.28 37.90
C GLY A 5 7.08 -1.23 36.81
N ARG A 6 7.92 -0.21 37.12
CA ARG A 6 8.36 0.76 36.09
C ARG A 6 9.32 0.13 35.09
N ALA A 7 10.29 -0.65 35.53
CA ALA A 7 11.24 -1.32 34.66
C ALA A 7 10.53 -2.30 33.71
N MET A 8 9.57 -3.07 34.23
CA MET A 8 8.76 -3.98 33.44
C MET A 8 7.88 -3.27 32.40
N LEU A 9 7.29 -2.12 32.77
CA LEU A 9 6.53 -1.29 31.86
C LEU A 9 7.41 -0.66 30.77
N GLU A 10 8.62 -0.24 31.11
CA GLU A 10 9.59 0.29 30.13
C GLU A 10 10.06 -0.78 29.17
N GLU A 11 10.22 -2.03 29.62
CA GLU A 11 10.56 -3.18 28.78
C GLU A 11 9.42 -3.52 27.85
N ASP A 12 8.18 -3.56 28.34
CA ASP A 12 6.98 -3.77 27.53
C ASP A 12 6.78 -2.67 26.47
N LEU A 13 7.04 -1.41 26.82
CA LEU A 13 6.94 -0.27 25.89
C LEU A 13 8.03 -0.28 24.80
N ARG A 14 9.17 -0.92 25.06
CA ARG A 14 10.24 -1.14 24.07
C ARG A 14 10.09 -2.43 23.27
N SER A 15 9.09 -3.24 23.60
CA SER A 15 8.81 -4.47 22.87
C SER A 15 8.41 -4.17 21.42
N PRO A 16 9.00 -4.83 20.42
CA PRO A 16 8.58 -4.73 19.02
C PRO A 16 7.08 -4.92 18.83
N CYS A 17 6.47 -5.82 19.60
CA CYS A 17 5.02 -6.07 19.57
C CYS A 17 4.20 -4.84 19.97
N THR A 18 4.68 -4.06 20.96
CA THR A 18 3.98 -2.84 21.40
C THR A 18 4.04 -1.75 20.35
N GLU A 19 5.18 -1.62 19.66
CA GLU A 19 5.35 -0.69 18.54
C GLU A 19 4.44 -1.07 17.37
N GLU A 20 4.39 -2.34 16.99
CA GLU A 20 3.50 -2.85 15.93
C GLU A 20 2.02 -2.59 16.26
N ILE A 21 1.59 -2.81 17.50
CA ILE A 21 0.23 -2.52 17.95
C ILE A 21 -0.07 -1.03 17.89
N ALA A 22 0.88 -0.17 18.25
CA ALA A 22 0.70 1.28 18.21
C ALA A 22 0.55 1.79 16.77
N VAL A 23 1.41 1.32 15.85
CA VAL A 23 1.33 1.62 14.41
C VAL A 23 0.01 1.13 13.83
N PHE A 24 -0.41 -0.08 14.17
CA PHE A 24 -1.66 -0.66 13.73
C PHE A 24 -2.88 0.17 14.19
N ARG A 25 -2.91 0.59 15.46
CA ARG A 25 -3.98 1.45 15.98
C ARG A 25 -4.00 2.84 15.33
N ALA A 26 -2.81 3.40 15.04
CA ALA A 26 -2.71 4.66 14.31
C ALA A 26 -3.26 4.53 12.90
N PHE A 27 -2.87 3.48 12.18
CA PHE A 27 -3.37 3.15 10.85
C PHE A 27 -4.91 3.00 10.84
N ALA A 28 -5.46 2.23 11.79
CA ALA A 28 -6.90 2.04 11.91
C ALA A 28 -7.66 3.36 12.12
N ARG A 29 -7.12 4.26 12.96
CA ARG A 29 -7.68 5.61 13.17
C ARG A 29 -7.65 6.44 11.90
N THR A 30 -6.53 6.44 11.18
CA THR A 30 -6.40 7.19 9.93
C THR A 30 -7.37 6.68 8.87
N VAL A 31 -7.57 5.36 8.77
CA VAL A 31 -8.61 4.78 7.88
C VAL A 31 -10.02 5.22 8.31
N ASP A 32 -10.28 5.30 9.63
CA ASP A 32 -11.58 5.76 10.15
C ASP A 32 -11.89 7.22 9.80
N GLU A 33 -10.88 8.08 9.73
CA GLU A 33 -11.03 9.49 9.32
C GLU A 33 -11.56 9.63 7.88
N GLY A 34 -11.37 8.64 7.04
CA GLY A 34 -11.88 8.60 5.67
C GLY A 34 -13.41 8.64 5.56
N LYS A 35 -14.16 8.39 6.65
CA LYS A 35 -15.63 8.47 6.66
C LYS A 35 -16.16 9.90 6.47
N ASP A 36 -15.39 10.92 6.88
CA ASP A 36 -15.77 12.33 6.81
C ASP A 36 -15.14 13.06 5.60
N GLY A 37 -14.45 12.32 4.71
CA GLY A 37 -13.79 12.89 3.54
C GLY A 37 -13.06 11.81 2.73
N PHE A 38 -11.77 12.03 2.45
CA PHE A 38 -10.90 11.00 1.90
C PHE A 38 -9.52 11.07 2.54
N VAL A 39 -8.88 9.92 2.64
CA VAL A 39 -7.51 9.75 3.14
C VAL A 39 -6.70 9.02 2.10
N VAL A 40 -5.50 9.52 1.81
CA VAL A 40 -4.52 8.82 0.96
C VAL A 40 -3.43 8.29 1.86
N LEU A 41 -3.25 6.97 1.84
CA LEU A 41 -2.19 6.29 2.58
C LEU A 41 -1.14 5.82 1.59
N ASP A 42 0.03 6.47 1.62
CA ASP A 42 1.23 6.01 0.94
C ASP A 42 1.97 5.05 1.86
N THR A 43 1.81 3.75 1.59
CA THR A 43 2.34 2.70 2.46
C THR A 43 3.80 2.40 2.14
N ALA A 44 4.55 1.98 3.17
CA ALA A 44 5.90 1.44 2.98
C ALA A 44 5.89 0.19 2.08
N PRO A 45 7.03 -0.17 1.43
CA PRO A 45 7.09 -1.27 0.47
C PRO A 45 6.59 -2.61 1.05
N THR A 46 5.91 -3.32 0.21
CA THR A 46 5.30 -4.66 0.22
C THR A 46 5.27 -5.49 1.51
N GLY A 47 6.35 -5.63 2.27
CA GLY A 47 6.39 -6.49 3.47
C GLY A 47 5.60 -5.95 4.66
N HIS A 48 5.57 -4.64 4.88
CA HIS A 48 4.90 -4.03 6.04
C HIS A 48 3.38 -3.97 5.90
N THR A 49 2.85 -3.85 4.68
CA THR A 49 1.40 -3.82 4.45
C THR A 49 0.77 -5.17 4.77
N ILE A 50 1.46 -6.28 4.47
CA ILE A 50 1.02 -7.64 4.79
C ILE A 50 1.08 -7.86 6.30
N LEU A 51 2.17 -7.43 6.95
CA LEU A 51 2.30 -7.52 8.42
C LEU A 51 1.19 -6.75 9.14
N LEU A 52 0.76 -5.60 8.61
CA LEU A 52 -0.39 -4.86 9.16
C LEU A 52 -1.71 -5.65 9.03
N LEU A 53 -1.92 -6.37 7.91
CA LEU A 53 -3.11 -7.21 7.73
C LEU A 53 -3.08 -8.46 8.61
N ASP A 54 -1.92 -9.12 8.72
CA ASP A 54 -1.72 -10.28 9.59
C ASP A 54 -1.83 -9.87 11.07
N ALA A 55 -1.26 -8.72 11.44
CA ALA A 55 -1.40 -8.15 12.77
C ALA A 55 -2.86 -7.79 13.10
N ALA A 56 -3.63 -7.31 12.11
CA ALA A 56 -5.05 -7.04 12.26
C ALA A 56 -5.84 -8.30 12.60
N GLU A 57 -5.57 -9.39 11.89
CA GLU A 57 -6.24 -10.68 12.15
C GLU A 57 -5.79 -11.31 13.47
N ALA A 58 -4.50 -11.24 13.80
CA ALA A 58 -3.96 -11.74 15.06
C ALA A 58 -4.51 -10.94 16.25
N TYR A 59 -4.52 -9.61 16.15
CA TYR A 59 -5.08 -8.73 17.17
C TYR A 59 -6.58 -8.94 17.35
N HIS A 60 -7.33 -9.08 16.26
CA HIS A 60 -8.77 -9.37 16.32
C HIS A 60 -9.03 -10.70 17.05
N ARG A 61 -8.28 -11.76 16.73
CA ARG A 61 -8.39 -13.07 17.41
C ARG A 61 -8.04 -12.98 18.90
N GLU A 62 -7.00 -12.24 19.27
CA GLU A 62 -6.56 -12.13 20.66
C GLU A 62 -7.56 -11.34 21.50
N VAL A 63 -8.07 -10.22 20.99
CA VAL A 63 -9.08 -9.42 21.71
C VAL A 63 -10.42 -10.17 21.86
N MET A 64 -10.83 -10.94 20.84
CA MET A 64 -12.01 -11.80 20.94
C MET A 64 -11.83 -12.90 22.01
N ARG A 65 -10.58 -13.32 22.26
CA ARG A 65 -10.25 -14.34 23.28
C ARG A 65 -10.18 -13.75 24.69
N THR A 66 -9.74 -12.51 24.84
CA THR A 66 -9.51 -11.86 26.14
C THR A 66 -10.68 -11.03 26.66
N GLN A 67 -11.80 -10.92 25.92
CA GLN A 67 -12.93 -10.03 26.22
C GLN A 67 -12.51 -8.57 26.46
N GLY A 68 -11.37 -8.14 25.87
CA GLY A 68 -10.86 -6.78 25.97
C GLY A 68 -11.73 -5.81 25.16
N ASP A 69 -11.79 -4.55 25.60
CA ASP A 69 -12.48 -3.48 24.88
C ASP A 69 -11.66 -3.09 23.65
N MET A 70 -12.16 -3.44 22.46
CA MET A 70 -11.52 -3.13 21.18
C MET A 70 -12.03 -1.77 20.69
N PRO A 71 -11.14 -0.81 20.40
CA PRO A 71 -11.55 0.45 19.76
C PRO A 71 -12.33 0.18 18.47
N GLU A 72 -13.41 0.93 18.26
CA GLU A 72 -14.28 0.78 17.09
C GLU A 72 -13.52 0.87 15.76
N ALA A 73 -12.59 1.83 15.64
CA ALA A 73 -11.75 2.00 14.46
C ALA A 73 -10.96 0.73 14.11
N VAL A 74 -10.50 -0.02 15.12
CA VAL A 74 -9.77 -1.29 14.94
C VAL A 74 -10.70 -2.40 14.50
N ARG A 75 -11.88 -2.48 15.12
CA ARG A 75 -12.90 -3.49 14.76
C ARG A 75 -13.39 -3.33 13.33
N GLU A 76 -13.56 -2.10 12.87
CA GLU A 76 -14.07 -1.76 11.55
C GLU A 76 -12.98 -1.75 10.46
N LEU A 77 -11.70 -1.83 10.82
CA LEU A 77 -10.60 -1.70 9.87
C LEU A 77 -10.68 -2.72 8.73
N LEU A 78 -10.70 -4.01 9.03
CA LEU A 78 -10.74 -5.06 8.00
C LEU A 78 -12.03 -5.00 7.14
N PRO A 79 -13.23 -4.84 7.71
CA PRO A 79 -14.43 -4.59 6.93
C PRO A 79 -14.29 -3.42 5.95
N ARG A 80 -13.72 -2.29 6.38
CA ARG A 80 -13.52 -1.11 5.53
C ARG A 80 -12.47 -1.33 4.44
N LEU A 81 -11.37 -2.01 4.75
CA LEU A 81 -10.36 -2.33 3.74
C LEU A 81 -10.89 -3.28 2.66
N ARG A 82 -11.84 -4.15 3.00
CA ARG A 82 -12.51 -5.08 2.07
C ARG A 82 -13.65 -4.43 1.27
N ASP A 83 -14.20 -3.34 1.76
CA ASP A 83 -15.29 -2.64 1.07
C ASP A 83 -14.75 -1.78 -0.08
N LYS A 84 -14.97 -2.22 -1.31
CA LYS A 84 -14.56 -1.53 -2.55
C LYS A 84 -15.19 -0.14 -2.73
N LYS A 85 -16.25 0.19 -2.00
CA LYS A 85 -16.87 1.53 -2.01
C LYS A 85 -16.15 2.46 -1.06
N TYR A 86 -15.59 1.93 0.02
CA TYR A 86 -14.86 2.68 1.03
C TYR A 86 -13.37 2.79 0.69
N THR A 87 -12.72 1.69 0.36
CA THR A 87 -11.27 1.62 0.13
C THR A 87 -10.95 1.26 -1.32
N ARG A 88 -10.02 2.00 -1.92
CA ARG A 88 -9.46 1.72 -3.24
C ARG A 88 -7.96 1.51 -3.12
N VAL A 89 -7.53 0.27 -3.22
CA VAL A 89 -6.10 -0.07 -3.22
C VAL A 89 -5.57 0.06 -4.65
N MET A 90 -4.51 0.85 -4.82
CA MET A 90 -3.79 0.98 -6.08
C MET A 90 -2.41 0.35 -5.92
N LEU A 91 -2.04 -0.55 -6.83
CA LEU A 91 -0.69 -1.12 -6.88
C LEU A 91 0.17 -0.26 -7.80
N VAL A 92 1.22 0.32 -7.26
CA VAL A 92 2.17 1.14 -8.02
C VAL A 92 3.43 0.33 -8.24
N THR A 93 3.87 0.24 -9.50
CA THR A 93 5.08 -0.50 -9.89
C THR A 93 5.88 0.25 -10.93
N LEU A 94 7.15 -0.10 -11.08
CA LEU A 94 7.94 0.26 -12.25
C LEU A 94 7.80 -0.82 -13.33
N PRO A 95 7.97 -0.51 -14.62
CA PRO A 95 7.87 -1.47 -15.70
C PRO A 95 9.13 -2.35 -15.83
N GLU A 96 9.52 -2.99 -14.74
CA GLU A 96 10.71 -3.83 -14.62
C GLU A 96 10.35 -5.18 -13.97
N ALA A 97 11.20 -6.20 -14.19
CA ALA A 97 10.92 -7.57 -13.75
C ALA A 97 10.64 -7.67 -12.24
N THR A 98 11.55 -7.16 -11.40
CA THR A 98 11.44 -7.30 -9.95
C THR A 98 10.27 -6.50 -9.37
N PRO A 99 10.07 -5.19 -9.68
CA PRO A 99 8.91 -4.45 -9.19
C PRO A 99 7.57 -5.06 -9.58
N VAL A 100 7.42 -5.52 -10.83
CA VAL A 100 6.17 -6.15 -11.29
C VAL A 100 5.92 -7.46 -10.55
N HIS A 101 6.95 -8.28 -10.36
CA HIS A 101 6.82 -9.54 -9.62
C HIS A 101 6.45 -9.32 -8.14
N GLU A 102 7.07 -8.34 -7.47
CA GLU A 102 6.75 -8.01 -6.09
C GLU A 102 5.31 -7.47 -5.95
N ALA A 103 4.87 -6.63 -6.88
CA ALA A 103 3.50 -6.13 -6.89
C ALA A 103 2.48 -7.25 -7.17
N GLU A 104 2.81 -8.23 -8.03
CA GLU A 104 2.00 -9.42 -8.26
C GLU A 104 1.85 -10.28 -6.99
N ARG A 105 2.95 -10.48 -6.24
CA ARG A 105 2.91 -11.17 -4.94
C ARG A 105 2.01 -10.43 -3.96
N LEU A 106 2.16 -9.11 -3.85
CA LEU A 106 1.31 -8.28 -3.00
C LEU A 106 -0.17 -8.38 -3.41
N GLN A 107 -0.48 -8.40 -4.72
CA GLN A 107 -1.84 -8.64 -5.20
C GLN A 107 -2.39 -9.99 -4.72
N GLY A 108 -1.56 -11.04 -4.77
CA GLY A 108 -1.93 -12.37 -4.26
C GLY A 108 -2.26 -12.34 -2.77
N ASP A 109 -1.44 -11.64 -1.98
CA ASP A 109 -1.62 -11.49 -0.53
C ASP A 109 -2.89 -10.70 -0.20
N LEU A 110 -3.11 -9.57 -0.86
CA LEU A 110 -4.32 -8.77 -0.73
C LEU A 110 -5.58 -9.57 -1.07
N ASN A 111 -5.55 -10.33 -2.16
CA ASN A 111 -6.67 -11.17 -2.56
C ASN A 111 -6.96 -12.27 -1.53
N ARG A 112 -5.94 -12.88 -0.91
CA ARG A 112 -6.12 -13.83 0.21
C ARG A 112 -6.74 -13.17 1.43
N ALA A 113 -6.43 -11.90 1.69
CA ALA A 113 -7.06 -11.12 2.75
C ALA A 113 -8.47 -10.62 2.40
N GLY A 114 -8.99 -10.92 1.20
CA GLY A 114 -10.29 -10.47 0.71
C GLY A 114 -10.31 -9.03 0.19
N ILE A 115 -9.14 -8.45 -0.08
CA ILE A 115 -8.97 -7.10 -0.62
C ILE A 115 -8.59 -7.21 -2.10
N THR A 116 -9.45 -6.71 -2.98
CA THR A 116 -9.16 -6.71 -4.42
C THR A 116 -8.60 -5.36 -4.83
N PRO A 117 -7.39 -5.27 -5.41
CA PRO A 117 -6.86 -4.03 -5.93
C PRO A 117 -7.79 -3.39 -6.96
N HIS A 118 -7.92 -2.07 -6.88
CA HIS A 118 -8.79 -1.28 -7.77
C HIS A 118 -8.15 -1.04 -9.13
N ALA A 119 -6.85 -0.76 -9.14
CA ALA A 119 -6.08 -0.48 -10.35
C ALA A 119 -4.58 -0.74 -10.13
N TRP A 120 -3.86 -0.89 -11.24
CA TRP A 120 -2.41 -0.85 -11.29
C TRP A 120 -1.94 0.46 -11.93
N ILE A 121 -0.85 1.03 -11.39
CA ILE A 121 -0.18 2.20 -11.93
C ILE A 121 1.24 1.79 -12.28
N ILE A 122 1.56 1.80 -13.58
CA ILE A 122 2.91 1.57 -14.07
C ILE A 122 3.57 2.94 -14.16
N ASN A 123 4.49 3.21 -13.25
CA ASN A 123 5.09 4.53 -13.09
C ASN A 123 6.43 4.65 -13.82
N GLN A 124 6.78 5.87 -14.24
CA GLN A 124 8.10 6.22 -14.80
C GLN A 124 8.47 5.40 -16.04
N SER A 125 7.56 5.18 -16.96
CA SER A 125 7.86 4.45 -18.20
C SER A 125 8.64 5.30 -19.18
N LEU A 126 9.83 4.84 -19.56
CA LEU A 126 10.62 5.40 -20.64
C LEU A 126 9.98 5.15 -22.00
N LEU A 127 9.34 3.99 -22.17
CA LEU A 127 8.60 3.68 -23.40
C LEU A 127 7.51 4.70 -23.67
N ALA A 128 6.78 5.09 -22.62
CA ALA A 128 5.70 6.07 -22.71
C ALA A 128 6.18 7.52 -22.78
N SER A 129 7.45 7.80 -22.46
CA SER A 129 8.02 9.15 -22.45
C SER A 129 8.15 9.79 -23.83
N GLY A 130 8.16 8.97 -24.88
CA GLY A 130 8.39 9.43 -26.26
C GLY A 130 9.82 9.96 -26.50
N THR A 131 10.77 9.58 -25.66
CA THR A 131 12.17 10.04 -25.79
C THR A 131 12.79 9.63 -27.13
N HIS A 132 13.59 10.54 -27.72
CA HIS A 132 14.36 10.27 -28.93
C HIS A 132 15.84 9.94 -28.64
N ASP A 133 16.24 9.93 -27.36
CA ASP A 133 17.58 9.46 -26.99
C ASP A 133 17.70 7.97 -27.28
N PRO A 134 18.74 7.54 -28.05
CA PRO A 134 18.84 6.14 -28.48
C PRO A 134 18.98 5.15 -27.31
N LEU A 135 19.70 5.53 -26.25
CA LEU A 135 19.92 4.68 -25.09
C LEU A 135 18.63 4.53 -24.26
N LEU A 136 17.94 5.64 -24.01
CA LEU A 136 16.68 5.63 -23.27
C LEU A 136 15.56 4.94 -24.06
N SER A 137 15.49 5.13 -25.38
CA SER A 137 14.55 4.44 -26.26
C SER A 137 14.79 2.93 -26.26
N GLN A 138 16.05 2.50 -26.33
CA GLN A 138 16.40 1.08 -26.22
C GLN A 138 16.00 0.52 -24.85
N ARG A 139 16.27 1.23 -23.77
CA ARG A 139 15.86 0.83 -22.42
C ARG A 139 14.34 0.76 -22.29
N GLY A 140 13.62 1.73 -22.84
CA GLY A 140 12.15 1.73 -22.85
C GLY A 140 11.57 0.52 -23.61
N ALA A 141 12.22 0.04 -24.68
CA ALA A 141 11.77 -1.15 -25.41
C ALA A 141 11.77 -2.40 -24.51
N TYR A 142 12.66 -2.51 -23.54
CA TYR A 142 12.68 -3.63 -22.58
C TYR A 142 11.52 -3.60 -21.56
N GLU A 143 10.84 -2.48 -21.41
CA GLU A 143 9.67 -2.37 -20.54
C GLU A 143 8.41 -3.02 -21.11
N ALA A 144 8.32 -3.12 -22.44
CA ALA A 144 7.13 -3.56 -23.15
C ALA A 144 6.54 -4.92 -22.66
N PRO A 145 7.33 -5.97 -22.38
CA PRO A 145 6.80 -7.22 -21.84
C PRO A 145 6.13 -7.05 -20.48
N PHE A 146 6.69 -6.23 -19.60
CA PHE A 146 6.18 -6.01 -18.23
C PHE A 146 4.92 -5.15 -18.26
N ILE A 147 4.89 -4.11 -19.11
CA ILE A 147 3.70 -3.29 -19.33
C ILE A 147 2.53 -4.15 -19.81
N ARG A 148 2.77 -5.00 -20.83
CA ARG A 148 1.74 -5.93 -21.34
C ARG A 148 1.29 -6.91 -20.28
N ARG A 149 2.22 -7.51 -19.53
CA ARG A 149 1.86 -8.43 -18.44
C ARG A 149 0.93 -7.79 -17.43
N VAL A 150 1.21 -6.56 -17.02
CA VAL A 150 0.32 -5.83 -16.09
C VAL A 150 -1.02 -5.53 -16.73
N ALA A 151 -1.03 -5.02 -17.98
CA ALA A 151 -2.25 -4.58 -18.63
C ALA A 151 -3.17 -5.76 -19.02
N ASP A 152 -2.60 -6.87 -19.52
CA ASP A 152 -3.35 -7.94 -20.12
C ASP A 152 -3.64 -9.10 -19.15
N GLU A 153 -2.77 -9.31 -18.13
CA GLU A 153 -2.84 -10.50 -17.28
C GLU A 153 -3.14 -10.19 -15.82
N LEU A 154 -2.55 -9.10 -15.26
CA LEU A 154 -2.59 -8.85 -13.82
C LEU A 154 -3.67 -7.86 -13.40
N SER A 155 -4.12 -6.97 -14.27
CA SER A 155 -5.03 -5.91 -13.92
C SER A 155 -6.29 -5.86 -14.79
N GLN A 156 -7.40 -5.45 -14.17
CA GLN A 156 -8.61 -5.06 -14.92
C GLN A 156 -8.57 -3.58 -15.34
N ARG A 157 -7.74 -2.78 -14.66
CA ARG A 157 -7.52 -1.36 -14.91
C ARG A 157 -6.07 -1.05 -14.65
N SER A 158 -5.41 -0.46 -15.62
CA SER A 158 -4.05 0.03 -15.48
C SER A 158 -3.92 1.44 -16.05
N ALA A 159 -2.99 2.19 -15.48
CA ALA A 159 -2.53 3.46 -16.02
C ALA A 159 -1.02 3.40 -16.22
N LEU A 160 -0.55 3.96 -17.33
CA LEU A 160 0.86 4.05 -17.66
C LEU A 160 1.30 5.52 -17.54
N ILE A 161 2.20 5.81 -16.61
CA ILE A 161 2.73 7.14 -16.37
C ILE A 161 4.11 7.25 -17.00
N PRO A 162 4.32 8.20 -17.92
CA PRO A 162 5.61 8.39 -18.56
C PRO A 162 6.68 8.88 -17.59
N TRP A 163 7.92 8.55 -17.88
CA TRP A 163 9.06 9.24 -17.29
C TRP A 163 9.02 10.71 -17.70
N LEU A 164 9.07 11.61 -16.74
CA LEU A 164 9.11 13.06 -16.97
C LEU A 164 10.53 13.57 -16.74
N ALA A 165 11.02 14.42 -17.65
CA ALA A 165 12.34 15.05 -17.53
C ALA A 165 12.42 16.00 -16.34
N GLU A 166 11.30 16.62 -15.97
CA GLU A 166 11.18 17.48 -14.79
C GLU A 166 10.28 16.79 -13.76
N THR A 167 10.68 16.81 -12.51
CA THR A 167 9.87 16.29 -11.40
C THR A 167 8.57 17.08 -11.29
N PRO A 168 7.40 16.46 -11.41
CA PRO A 168 6.12 17.15 -11.27
C PRO A 168 5.94 17.62 -9.83
N ALA A 169 5.93 18.92 -9.61
CA ALA A 169 5.73 19.52 -8.29
C ALA A 169 4.53 20.46 -8.30
N GLY A 170 3.78 20.43 -7.18
CA GLY A 170 2.58 21.24 -7.01
C GLY A 170 1.44 20.87 -7.97
N GLU A 171 0.35 21.60 -7.90
CA GLU A 171 -0.85 21.34 -8.70
C GLU A 171 -0.57 21.42 -10.21
N ALA A 172 0.15 22.44 -10.65
CA ALA A 172 0.46 22.64 -12.07
C ALA A 172 1.38 21.53 -12.64
N GLY A 173 2.32 21.01 -11.85
CA GLY A 173 3.19 19.92 -12.26
C GLY A 173 2.42 18.58 -12.30
N LEU A 174 1.60 18.32 -11.30
CA LEU A 174 0.80 17.10 -11.22
C LEU A 174 -0.30 17.04 -12.29
N SER A 175 -0.87 18.17 -12.67
CA SER A 175 -1.86 18.24 -13.77
C SER A 175 -1.30 17.78 -15.11
N LYS A 176 0.03 17.92 -15.34
CA LYS A 176 0.71 17.41 -16.55
C LYS A 176 0.81 15.87 -16.57
N VAL A 177 0.67 15.21 -15.43
CA VAL A 177 0.74 13.74 -15.33
C VAL A 177 -0.57 13.08 -15.76
N ILE A 178 -1.69 13.80 -15.60
CA ILE A 178 -3.05 13.30 -15.83
C ILE A 178 -3.69 13.86 -17.11
N SER A 179 -2.98 14.71 -17.83
CA SER A 179 -3.39 15.27 -19.14
C SER A 179 -2.90 14.38 -20.28
#